data_2684203862ec114b8d75db5ea0197c84
#
_entry.id   2684203862ec114b8d75db5ea0197c84
#
_cell.length_a   1.000
_cell.length_b   1.000
_cell.length_c   1.000
_cell.angle_alpha   90.00
_cell.angle_beta   90.00
_cell.angle_gamma   90.00
#
_symmetry.space_group_name_H-M   'P 1'
#
loop_
_entity.id
_entity.type
_entity.pdbx_description
1 polymer ?
#
loop_
_entity_poly.entity_id
_entity_poly.type
_entity_poly.pdbx_seq_one_letter_code
_entity_poly.pdbx_strand_id
1 'polypeptide(L)'
;MAKKISHSVRQMYILQHCLSFLMIVLTCSGCAVNRDSTDKVVTEQSAGTRYSKNTLMVFYDTRIGKEPLLNAFKKMNCKVLHEYRLSCGFAIKVPDKMSLRKTAKRLTKVHGVTYVTRDQIQEEK
;
A
#
# COMPACT_ATOMS: atom_id res chain seq x y z
N MET A 1 39.65 5.67 47.68
CA MET A 1 40.60 6.46 46.85
C MET A 1 40.07 6.58 45.46
N ALA A 2 39.64 7.74 45.11
CA ALA A 2 39.20 8.01 43.73
C ALA A 2 40.43 8.07 42.82
N LYS A 3 40.62 7.10 41.94
CA LYS A 3 41.64 7.15 40.90
C LYS A 3 41.27 8.28 39.96
N LYS A 4 42.06 9.35 39.94
CA LYS A 4 42.01 10.43 38.98
C LYS A 4 42.30 9.82 37.61
N ILE A 5 41.25 9.48 36.86
CA ILE A 5 41.42 9.04 35.50
C ILE A 5 41.89 10.24 34.71
N SER A 6 43.10 10.15 34.18
CA SER A 6 43.78 11.20 33.42
C SER A 6 42.84 11.69 32.29
N HIS A 7 42.78 13.01 32.14
CA HIS A 7 41.99 13.69 31.08
C HIS A 7 42.27 13.10 29.68
N SER A 8 43.48 12.60 29.48
CA SER A 8 43.94 11.95 28.25
C SER A 8 43.18 10.66 27.93
N VAL A 9 42.89 9.85 28.92
CA VAL A 9 42.17 8.58 28.72
C VAL A 9 40.69 8.83 28.40
N ARG A 10 40.06 9.82 29.00
CA ARG A 10 38.69 10.25 28.64
C ARG A 10 38.58 10.77 27.22
N GLN A 11 39.57 11.52 26.77
CA GLN A 11 39.64 12.03 25.40
C GLN A 11 39.73 10.89 24.39
N MET A 12 40.52 9.86 24.67
CA MET A 12 40.65 8.69 23.80
C MET A 12 39.35 7.89 23.72
N TYR A 13 38.64 7.67 24.81
CA TYR A 13 37.36 6.96 24.79
C TYR A 13 36.28 7.70 24.00
N ILE A 14 36.21 9.02 24.14
CA ILE A 14 35.24 9.85 23.40
C ILE A 14 35.53 9.81 21.89
N LEU A 15 36.80 9.92 21.49
CA LEU A 15 37.23 9.81 20.10
C LEU A 15 36.92 8.43 19.51
N GLN A 16 37.15 7.37 20.25
CA GLN A 16 36.89 6.02 19.79
C GLN A 16 35.41 5.72 19.65
N HIS A 17 34.57 6.23 20.54
CA HIS A 17 33.11 6.12 20.41
C HIS A 17 32.55 6.99 19.31
N CYS A 18 33.08 8.18 19.08
CA CYS A 18 32.69 9.04 17.96
C CYS A 18 33.03 8.40 16.60
N LEU A 19 34.20 7.78 16.46
CA LEU A 19 34.58 7.05 15.24
C LEU A 19 33.69 5.84 15.00
N SER A 20 33.35 5.09 16.05
CA SER A 20 32.46 3.94 15.96
C SER A 20 31.02 4.38 15.59
N PHE A 21 30.55 5.49 16.14
CA PHE A 21 29.24 6.06 15.77
C PHE A 21 29.22 6.60 14.34
N LEU A 22 30.31 7.20 13.87
CA LEU A 22 30.44 7.71 12.50
C LEU A 22 30.42 6.56 11.48
N MET A 23 31.03 5.43 11.79
CA MET A 23 30.98 4.25 10.93
C MET A 23 29.59 3.63 10.85
N ILE A 24 28.82 3.63 11.93
CA ILE A 24 27.43 3.13 11.94
C ILE A 24 26.51 4.02 11.11
N VAL A 25 26.72 5.31 11.11
CA VAL A 25 25.92 6.25 10.31
C VAL A 25 26.21 6.14 8.81
N LEU A 26 27.46 5.82 8.43
CA LEU A 26 27.84 5.65 7.03
C LEU A 26 27.31 4.35 6.39
N THR A 27 27.03 3.33 7.19
CA THR A 27 26.43 2.07 6.67
C THR A 27 24.90 2.14 6.53
N CYS A 28 24.24 3.13 7.11
CA CYS A 28 22.79 3.36 6.94
C CYS A 28 22.41 4.24 5.73
N SER A 29 23.37 4.68 4.92
CA SER A 29 23.12 5.44 3.69
C SER A 29 22.73 4.59 2.48
N GLY A 30 22.22 3.44 2.68
CA GLY A 30 21.82 2.60 1.59
C GLY A 30 20.56 1.85 1.88
N CYS A 31 19.46 2.49 1.93
CA CYS A 31 18.13 1.99 1.62
C CYS A 31 17.10 2.98 2.17
N ALA A 32 17.01 4.12 1.55
CA ALA A 32 15.72 4.74 1.39
C ALA A 32 14.95 3.88 0.38
N VAL A 33 14.66 2.66 0.74
CA VAL A 33 13.51 1.97 0.18
C VAL A 33 12.34 2.72 0.76
N ASN A 34 11.87 3.69 0.02
CA ASN A 34 10.51 4.12 0.08
C ASN A 34 9.68 2.86 -0.15
N ARG A 35 9.52 2.07 0.90
CA ARG A 35 8.39 1.17 1.01
C ARG A 35 7.19 2.07 1.31
N ASP A 36 6.85 2.85 0.34
CA ASP A 36 5.48 3.21 0.12
C ASP A 36 4.78 1.89 -0.19
N SER A 37 4.46 1.17 0.87
CA SER A 37 3.68 -0.07 0.84
C SER A 37 2.22 0.30 0.56
N THR A 38 2.02 1.12 -0.46
CA THR A 38 0.71 1.60 -0.89
C THR A 38 0.44 1.24 -2.33
N ASP A 39 1.29 0.44 -2.96
CA ASP A 39 1.01 -0.04 -4.32
C ASP A 39 0.21 -1.33 -4.35
N LYS A 40 -0.89 -1.35 -3.62
CA LYS A 40 -2.06 -2.15 -3.98
C LYS A 40 -2.90 -1.42 -5.03
N VAL A 41 -2.30 -0.54 -5.78
CA VAL A 41 -3.02 0.37 -6.68
C VAL A 41 -2.78 -0.02 -8.11
N VAL A 42 -3.90 -0.30 -8.75
CA VAL A 42 -4.18 -0.05 -10.15
C VAL A 42 -2.93 0.01 -11.03
N THR A 43 -2.56 -1.11 -11.57
CA THR A 43 -1.62 -1.16 -12.69
C THR A 43 -2.25 -0.41 -13.85
N GLU A 44 -1.80 0.81 -14.09
CA GLU A 44 -2.09 1.51 -15.32
C GLU A 44 -1.20 0.94 -16.42
N GLN A 45 -1.87 0.46 -17.46
CA GLN A 45 -1.40 0.37 -18.83
C GLN A 45 -0.40 -0.71 -19.21
N SER A 46 -0.99 -1.74 -19.72
CA SER A 46 -0.41 -2.40 -20.89
C SER A 46 -1.12 -1.83 -22.13
N ALA A 47 -0.36 -1.38 -23.10
CA ALA A 47 -0.85 -0.84 -24.35
C ALA A 47 -1.72 -1.90 -25.07
N GLY A 48 -2.99 -1.58 -25.29
CA GLY A 48 -3.94 -2.44 -25.99
C GLY A 48 -5.05 -3.07 -25.14
N THR A 49 -4.98 -2.99 -23.82
CA THR A 49 -6.04 -3.53 -22.95
C THR A 49 -7.17 -2.52 -22.82
N ARG A 50 -8.36 -2.89 -23.28
CA ARG A 50 -9.57 -2.10 -23.04
C ARG A 50 -10.11 -2.36 -21.65
N TYR A 51 -10.42 -1.30 -20.93
CA TYR A 51 -11.00 -1.38 -19.60
C TYR A 51 -12.46 -0.95 -19.63
N SER A 52 -13.28 -1.63 -18.83
CA SER A 52 -14.66 -1.25 -18.62
C SER A 52 -14.74 0.16 -18.03
N LYS A 53 -15.64 0.97 -18.59
CA LYS A 53 -15.81 2.36 -18.13
C LYS A 53 -16.42 2.35 -16.73
N ASN A 54 -15.75 3.03 -15.80
CA ASN A 54 -16.22 3.22 -14.43
C ASN A 54 -16.42 1.93 -13.60
N THR A 55 -15.79 0.81 -13.99
CA THR A 55 -15.87 -0.44 -13.24
C THR A 55 -14.54 -0.76 -12.55
N LEU A 56 -14.60 -1.17 -11.31
CA LEU A 56 -13.48 -1.66 -10.52
C LEU A 56 -13.75 -3.10 -10.05
N MET A 57 -12.70 -3.90 -10.03
CA MET A 57 -12.70 -5.19 -9.35
C MET A 57 -11.99 -5.04 -8.02
N VAL A 58 -12.62 -5.46 -6.94
CA VAL A 58 -12.13 -5.34 -5.57
C VAL A 58 -12.11 -6.70 -4.93
N PHE A 59 -10.96 -7.10 -4.43
CA PHE A 59 -10.77 -8.39 -3.76
C PHE A 59 -10.57 -8.20 -2.26
N TYR A 60 -11.05 -9.15 -1.46
CA TYR A 60 -11.00 -9.06 0.00
C TYR A 60 -10.48 -10.35 0.64
N ASP A 61 -9.96 -10.23 1.87
CA ASP A 61 -9.53 -11.36 2.68
C ASP A 61 -10.74 -12.01 3.35
N THR A 62 -10.93 -13.30 3.11
CA THR A 62 -12.03 -14.09 3.68
C THR A 62 -12.03 -14.15 5.20
N ARG A 63 -10.84 -14.02 5.81
CA ARG A 63 -10.70 -14.03 7.27
C ARG A 63 -11.33 -12.81 7.93
N ILE A 64 -11.35 -11.68 7.21
CA ILE A 64 -11.95 -10.42 7.68
C ILE A 64 -13.41 -10.34 7.26
N GLY A 65 -13.75 -10.99 6.15
CA GLY A 65 -15.08 -10.99 5.60
C GLY A 65 -15.37 -9.78 4.70
N LYS A 66 -16.56 -9.77 4.12
CA LYS A 66 -16.99 -8.78 3.12
C LYS A 66 -17.68 -7.54 3.70
N GLU A 67 -18.07 -7.57 4.97
CA GLU A 67 -18.89 -6.53 5.60
C GLU A 67 -18.26 -5.12 5.56
N PRO A 68 -16.96 -4.96 5.90
CA PRO A 68 -16.33 -3.63 5.82
C PRO A 68 -16.36 -3.06 4.41
N LEU A 69 -16.20 -3.94 3.41
CA LEU A 69 -16.18 -3.57 2.00
C LEU A 69 -17.57 -3.16 1.50
N LEU A 70 -18.61 -3.91 1.85
CA LEU A 70 -20.00 -3.58 1.52
C LEU A 70 -20.42 -2.24 2.12
N ASN A 71 -20.02 -1.96 3.36
CA ASN A 71 -20.27 -0.68 4.01
C ASN A 71 -19.54 0.48 3.28
N ALA A 72 -18.32 0.25 2.80
CA ALA A 72 -17.58 1.22 2.01
C ALA A 72 -18.27 1.50 0.67
N PHE A 73 -18.78 0.48 -0.01
CA PHE A 73 -19.55 0.64 -1.26
C PHE A 73 -20.80 1.50 -1.05
N LYS A 74 -21.55 1.25 0.02
CA LYS A 74 -22.73 2.06 0.39
C LYS A 74 -22.36 3.53 0.63
N LYS A 75 -21.29 3.79 1.40
CA LYS A 75 -20.83 5.16 1.69
C LYS A 75 -20.37 5.92 0.44
N MET A 76 -19.85 5.22 -0.56
CA MET A 76 -19.39 5.81 -1.82
C MET A 76 -20.42 5.72 -2.95
N ASN A 77 -21.64 5.25 -2.66
CA ASN A 77 -22.70 5.04 -3.66
C ASN A 77 -22.23 4.18 -4.86
N CYS A 78 -21.33 3.24 -4.62
CA CYS A 78 -20.89 2.30 -5.63
C CYS A 78 -21.91 1.18 -5.77
N LYS A 79 -22.26 0.83 -7.02
CA LYS A 79 -23.19 -0.27 -7.29
C LYS A 79 -22.42 -1.56 -7.47
N VAL A 80 -22.77 -2.62 -6.72
CA VAL A 80 -22.24 -3.97 -6.95
C VAL A 80 -22.88 -4.53 -8.22
N LEU A 81 -22.04 -4.91 -9.19
CA LEU A 81 -22.47 -5.53 -10.44
C LEU A 81 -22.44 -7.04 -10.34
N HIS A 82 -21.38 -7.58 -9.73
CA HIS A 82 -21.18 -9.02 -9.59
C HIS A 82 -20.36 -9.35 -8.34
N GLU A 83 -20.63 -10.50 -7.73
CA GLU A 83 -19.87 -11.08 -6.63
C GLU A 83 -19.17 -12.34 -7.11
N TYR A 84 -17.84 -12.35 -7.06
CA TYR A 84 -17.01 -13.51 -7.40
C TYR A 84 -16.69 -14.31 -6.14
N ARG A 85 -17.50 -15.31 -5.83
CA ARG A 85 -17.37 -16.10 -4.60
C ARG A 85 -16.05 -16.85 -4.51
N LEU A 86 -15.62 -17.46 -5.62
CA LEU A 86 -14.37 -18.25 -5.65
C LEU A 86 -13.13 -17.40 -5.50
N SER A 87 -13.13 -16.19 -6.07
CA SER A 87 -12.00 -15.25 -6.01
C SER A 87 -12.12 -14.25 -4.87
N CYS A 88 -13.16 -14.32 -4.06
CA CYS A 88 -13.42 -13.39 -2.95
C CYS A 88 -13.36 -11.93 -3.40
N GLY A 89 -14.11 -11.59 -4.45
CA GLY A 89 -14.07 -10.27 -5.06
C GLY A 89 -15.43 -9.76 -5.50
N PHE A 90 -15.48 -8.48 -5.82
CA PHE A 90 -16.65 -7.79 -6.34
C PHE A 90 -16.28 -6.98 -7.58
N ALA A 91 -17.13 -7.05 -8.61
CA ALA A 91 -17.15 -6.02 -9.65
C ALA A 91 -18.13 -4.93 -9.22
N ILE A 92 -17.65 -3.70 -9.17
CA ILE A 92 -18.44 -2.55 -8.75
C ILE A 92 -18.42 -1.45 -9.82
N LYS A 93 -19.55 -0.79 -9.98
CA LYS A 93 -19.65 0.43 -10.80
C LYS A 93 -19.50 1.65 -9.92
N VAL A 94 -18.54 2.50 -10.27
CA VAL A 94 -18.31 3.80 -9.62
C VAL A 94 -19.21 4.82 -10.26
N PRO A 95 -19.89 5.69 -9.48
CA PRO A 95 -20.71 6.77 -10.04
C PRO A 95 -19.90 7.70 -10.95
N ASP A 96 -20.50 8.17 -12.05
CA ASP A 96 -19.84 9.04 -13.04
C ASP A 96 -19.31 10.36 -12.44
N LYS A 97 -19.90 10.81 -11.34
CA LYS A 97 -19.49 12.01 -10.60
C LYS A 97 -18.19 11.82 -9.80
N MET A 98 -17.74 10.58 -9.63
CA MET A 98 -16.57 10.24 -8.83
C MET A 98 -15.40 9.82 -9.72
N SER A 99 -14.20 10.26 -9.37
CA SER A 99 -13.00 9.80 -10.04
C SER A 99 -12.72 8.34 -9.70
N LEU A 100 -12.60 7.50 -10.73
CA LEU A 100 -12.29 6.08 -10.60
C LEU A 100 -11.00 5.84 -9.79
N ARG A 101 -9.95 6.60 -10.10
CA ARG A 101 -8.65 6.54 -9.40
C ARG A 101 -8.76 6.91 -7.93
N LYS A 102 -9.49 7.98 -7.60
CA LYS A 102 -9.69 8.37 -6.19
C LYS A 102 -10.50 7.33 -5.43
N THR A 103 -11.51 6.74 -6.06
CA THR A 103 -12.33 5.68 -5.47
C THR A 103 -11.50 4.42 -5.23
N ALA A 104 -10.68 4.00 -6.21
CA ALA A 104 -9.76 2.88 -6.04
C ALA A 104 -8.83 3.09 -4.84
N LYS A 105 -8.17 4.26 -4.74
CA LYS A 105 -7.32 4.60 -3.60
C LYS A 105 -8.04 4.60 -2.24
N ARG A 106 -9.31 4.96 -2.19
CA ARG A 106 -10.11 4.89 -0.96
C ARG A 106 -10.43 3.44 -0.60
N LEU A 107 -10.75 2.62 -1.59
CA LEU A 107 -11.05 1.20 -1.38
C LEU A 107 -9.84 0.41 -0.89
N THR A 108 -8.64 0.71 -1.36
CA THR A 108 -7.41 0.06 -0.87
C THR A 108 -7.14 0.31 0.62
N LYS A 109 -7.72 1.37 1.19
CA LYS A 109 -7.60 1.69 2.62
C LYS A 109 -8.67 1.02 3.48
N VAL A 110 -9.65 0.36 2.87
CA VAL A 110 -10.69 -0.36 3.61
C VAL A 110 -10.11 -1.62 4.23
N HIS A 111 -10.42 -1.85 5.49
CA HIS A 111 -9.95 -3.03 6.20
C HIS A 111 -10.40 -4.32 5.50
N GLY A 112 -9.47 -5.22 5.27
CA GLY A 112 -9.74 -6.49 4.59
C GLY A 112 -9.63 -6.45 3.07
N VAL A 113 -9.45 -5.31 2.43
CA VAL A 113 -9.19 -5.25 0.99
C VAL A 113 -7.77 -5.70 0.69
N THR A 114 -7.64 -6.67 -0.19
CA THR A 114 -6.35 -7.23 -0.61
C THR A 114 -5.85 -6.59 -1.90
N TYR A 115 -6.76 -6.34 -2.84
CA TYR A 115 -6.39 -5.82 -4.16
C TYR A 115 -7.55 -5.07 -4.82
N VAL A 116 -7.24 -4.01 -5.57
CA VAL A 116 -8.20 -3.24 -6.37
C VAL A 116 -7.62 -3.05 -7.76
N THR A 117 -8.37 -3.41 -8.80
CA THR A 117 -7.96 -3.24 -10.19
C THR A 117 -9.12 -2.70 -11.05
N ARG A 118 -8.79 -2.27 -12.25
CA ARG A 118 -9.81 -1.92 -13.25
C ARG A 118 -10.31 -3.19 -13.94
N ASP A 119 -11.59 -3.23 -14.23
CA ASP A 119 -12.18 -4.32 -14.99
C ASP A 119 -11.70 -4.29 -16.44
N GLN A 120 -11.06 -5.37 -16.88
CA GLN A 120 -10.55 -5.53 -18.24
C GLN A 120 -11.62 -6.17 -19.11
N ILE A 121 -11.94 -5.54 -20.22
CA ILE A 121 -12.83 -6.13 -21.21
C ILE A 121 -12.02 -7.13 -22.03
N GLN A 122 -12.31 -8.41 -21.86
CA GLN A 122 -11.82 -9.45 -22.76
C GLN A 122 -12.75 -9.44 -23.99
N GLU A 123 -12.23 -9.04 -25.14
CA GLU A 123 -12.93 -9.28 -26.41
C GLU A 123 -12.70 -10.77 -26.74
N GLU A 124 -13.74 -11.56 -26.60
CA GLU A 124 -13.77 -12.91 -27.20
C GLU A 124 -13.69 -12.74 -28.71
N LYS A 125 -12.61 -13.27 -29.27
CA LYS A 125 -12.47 -13.39 -30.72
C LYS A 125 -13.31 -14.55 -31.25
#